data_0a6585cf4af61e9f79b283b57d7ffb38
#
_entry.id   0a6585cf4af61e9f79b283b57d7ffb38
#
_cell.length_a   1.000
_cell.length_b   1.000
_cell.length_c   1.000
_cell.angle_alpha   90.00
_cell.angle_beta   90.00
_cell.angle_gamma   90.00
#
_symmetry.space_group_name_H-M   'P 1'
#
loop_
_entity.id
_entity.type
_entity.pdbx_description
1 polymer ?
#
loop_
_entity_poly.entity_id
_entity_poly.type
_entity_poly.pdbx_seq_one_letter_code
_entity_poly.pdbx_strand_id
1 'polypeptide(L)'
;MPKANLGEIEIYYEEKGQGEAVLLVPPSWWPSDTWNVGVVPFLSKRFKTIIFDCRGTGRSDKPTSGYSVSQFARDCAGLLKHMHISRCHAVGFALGGQIVQALGLEQPDLVATLTIAAAGPGSKRLDGRPRDLSPEVTREIHELGFERYIRGHIDNDGMAFNPNFYRAHRDVASALSDALWSGQSTVEQFRLHEEARLTWDALGKAPQVRVATLILCGADDDVNRRGSTPVGTARRLSELIPSAELILVPGVKHMTFWDGSAALEALQDFLARHPIGTS
;
A
#
# COMPACT_ATOMS: atom_id res chain seq x y z
N MET A 1 -12.79 -9.99 17.65
CA MET A 1 -12.37 -9.45 16.34
C MET A 1 -11.73 -10.59 15.57
N PRO A 2 -12.04 -10.79 14.29
CA PRO A 2 -11.53 -11.94 13.55
C PRO A 2 -10.02 -11.86 13.34
N LYS A 3 -9.34 -12.98 13.62
CA LYS A 3 -7.92 -13.19 13.33
C LYS A 3 -7.74 -14.47 12.52
N ALA A 4 -6.88 -14.43 11.54
CA ALA A 4 -6.46 -15.58 10.77
C ALA A 4 -5.19 -16.14 11.39
N ASN A 5 -5.23 -17.39 11.81
CA ASN A 5 -4.03 -18.11 12.24
C ASN A 5 -3.30 -18.63 11.00
N LEU A 6 -2.09 -18.11 10.75
CA LEU A 6 -1.24 -18.49 9.62
C LEU A 6 -0.12 -19.48 10.02
N GLY A 7 -0.21 -20.06 11.20
CA GLY A 7 0.76 -20.98 11.77
C GLY A 7 1.76 -20.26 12.69
N GLU A 8 2.58 -19.39 12.14
CA GLU A 8 3.60 -18.66 12.91
C GLU A 8 3.08 -17.35 13.55
N ILE A 9 2.01 -16.79 12.98
CA ILE A 9 1.43 -15.51 13.41
C ILE A 9 -0.08 -15.50 13.26
N GLU A 10 -0.74 -14.65 14.03
CA GLU A 10 -2.13 -14.29 13.85
C GLU A 10 -2.25 -12.92 13.17
N ILE A 11 -2.99 -12.86 12.06
CA ILE A 11 -3.26 -11.65 11.29
C ILE A 11 -4.70 -11.20 11.55
N TYR A 12 -4.85 -9.98 12.05
CA TYR A 12 -6.15 -9.32 12.16
C TYR A 12 -6.65 -8.89 10.78
N TYR A 13 -7.94 -9.12 10.50
CA TYR A 13 -8.57 -8.68 9.26
C TYR A 13 -10.03 -8.27 9.46
N GLU A 14 -10.55 -7.52 8.52
CA GLU A 14 -11.97 -7.17 8.39
C GLU A 14 -12.40 -7.36 6.94
N GLU A 15 -13.69 -7.68 6.76
CA GLU A 15 -14.32 -7.69 5.44
C GLU A 15 -15.57 -6.81 5.43
N LYS A 16 -15.82 -6.14 4.31
CA LYS A 16 -16.99 -5.30 4.12
C LYS A 16 -17.46 -5.31 2.67
N GLY A 17 -18.78 -5.30 2.49
CA GLY A 17 -19.40 -5.36 1.16
C GLY A 17 -19.59 -6.79 0.66
N GLN A 18 -19.96 -6.93 -0.59
CA GLN A 18 -20.23 -8.19 -1.27
C GLN A 18 -19.73 -8.11 -2.72
N GLY A 19 -19.66 -9.26 -3.41
CA GLY A 19 -19.15 -9.35 -4.77
C GLY A 19 -17.72 -9.86 -4.83
N GLU A 20 -16.99 -9.48 -5.86
CA GLU A 20 -15.60 -9.90 -6.08
C GLU A 20 -14.68 -9.37 -4.98
N ALA A 21 -13.74 -10.22 -4.58
CA ALA A 21 -12.83 -9.90 -3.48
C ALA A 21 -11.77 -8.87 -3.90
N VAL A 22 -11.61 -7.82 -3.11
CA VAL A 22 -10.54 -6.82 -3.24
C VAL A 22 -9.72 -6.83 -1.95
N LEU A 23 -8.48 -7.31 -2.03
CA LEU A 23 -7.51 -7.26 -0.94
C LEU A 23 -6.81 -5.90 -0.93
N LEU A 24 -6.97 -5.13 0.12
CA LEU A 24 -6.34 -3.82 0.31
C LEU A 24 -5.10 -3.98 1.20
N VAL A 25 -3.92 -3.85 0.60
CA VAL A 25 -2.62 -4.03 1.28
C VAL A 25 -2.07 -2.68 1.72
N PRO A 26 -1.94 -2.45 3.05
CA PRO A 26 -1.58 -1.15 3.58
C PRO A 26 -0.10 -0.80 3.32
N PRO A 27 0.27 0.49 3.45
CA PRO A 27 1.67 0.92 3.40
C PRO A 27 2.44 0.47 4.66
N SER A 28 3.72 0.82 4.72
CA SER A 28 4.59 0.50 5.87
C SER A 28 3.94 0.93 7.18
N TRP A 29 3.91 0.04 8.18
CA TRP A 29 3.49 0.28 9.57
C TRP A 29 2.09 0.89 9.78
N TRP A 30 1.32 1.11 8.72
CA TRP A 30 -0.04 1.63 8.81
C TRP A 30 -1.03 0.53 9.20
N PRO A 31 -1.91 0.78 10.20
CA PRO A 31 -3.00 -0.14 10.50
C PRO A 31 -4.07 -0.09 9.40
N SER A 32 -4.79 -1.18 9.26
CA SER A 32 -5.85 -1.31 8.26
C SER A 32 -7.00 -0.32 8.45
N ASP A 33 -7.18 0.24 9.64
CA ASP A 33 -8.19 1.27 9.92
C ASP A 33 -8.07 2.49 9.00
N THR A 34 -6.87 2.78 8.50
CA THR A 34 -6.65 3.85 7.53
C THR A 34 -7.45 3.67 6.24
N TRP A 35 -7.71 2.44 5.81
CA TRP A 35 -8.57 2.16 4.65
C TRP A 35 -10.04 2.48 4.89
N ASN A 36 -10.50 2.49 6.15
CA ASN A 36 -11.85 2.89 6.52
C ASN A 36 -12.11 4.39 6.31
N VAL A 37 -11.05 5.18 6.17
CA VAL A 37 -11.14 6.60 5.80
C VAL A 37 -11.32 6.71 4.28
N GLY A 38 -12.56 6.64 3.82
CA GLY A 38 -12.96 6.87 2.42
C GLY A 38 -12.85 5.66 1.49
N VAL A 39 -11.77 4.86 1.55
CA VAL A 39 -11.49 3.80 0.56
C VAL A 39 -12.47 2.63 0.69
N VAL A 40 -12.57 2.03 1.87
CA VAL A 40 -13.54 0.94 2.13
C VAL A 40 -14.98 1.40 1.93
N PRO A 41 -15.42 2.55 2.46
CA PRO A 41 -16.76 3.05 2.19
C PRO A 41 -17.11 3.26 0.71
N PHE A 42 -16.11 3.56 -0.13
CA PHE A 42 -16.28 3.70 -1.57
C PHE A 42 -16.38 2.34 -2.26
N LEU A 43 -15.38 1.49 -2.09
CA LEU A 43 -15.26 0.21 -2.81
C LEU A 43 -16.28 -0.84 -2.36
N SER A 44 -16.62 -0.87 -1.05
CA SER A 44 -17.56 -1.87 -0.50
C SER A 44 -18.99 -1.75 -1.01
N LYS A 45 -19.31 -0.69 -1.77
CA LYS A 45 -20.59 -0.57 -2.48
C LYS A 45 -20.74 -1.57 -3.62
N ARG A 46 -19.62 -2.07 -4.16
CA ARG A 46 -19.58 -2.96 -5.34
C ARG A 46 -18.74 -4.22 -5.15
N PHE A 47 -17.81 -4.22 -4.20
CA PHE A 47 -16.82 -5.28 -3.98
C PHE A 47 -16.86 -5.77 -2.53
N LYS A 48 -16.42 -7.00 -2.32
CA LYS A 48 -16.05 -7.49 -1.00
C LYS A 48 -14.63 -6.98 -0.70
N THR A 49 -14.51 -5.90 0.07
CA THR A 49 -13.21 -5.38 0.50
C THR A 49 -12.69 -6.17 1.69
N ILE A 50 -11.39 -6.49 1.66
CA ILE A 50 -10.66 -7.17 2.72
C ILE A 50 -9.52 -6.26 3.11
N ILE A 51 -9.51 -5.81 4.37
CA ILE A 51 -8.44 -5.06 4.98
C ILE A 51 -7.82 -5.87 6.10
N PHE A 52 -6.54 -5.69 6.35
CA PHE A 52 -5.83 -6.43 7.40
C PHE A 52 -4.65 -5.64 7.93
N ASP A 53 -4.28 -5.89 9.16
CA ASP A 53 -3.06 -5.36 9.74
C ASP A 53 -1.90 -6.28 9.34
N CYS A 54 -0.88 -5.76 8.65
CA CYS A 54 0.32 -6.53 8.35
C CYS A 54 1.01 -7.00 9.63
N ARG A 55 1.84 -8.07 9.54
CA ARG A 55 2.73 -8.43 10.66
C ARG A 55 3.45 -7.19 11.19
N GLY A 56 3.55 -7.08 12.50
CA GLY A 56 4.18 -5.93 13.14
C GLY A 56 3.30 -4.67 13.23
N THR A 57 2.02 -4.72 12.81
CA THR A 57 1.14 -3.55 12.78
C THR A 57 -0.17 -3.83 13.53
N GLY A 58 -0.75 -2.80 14.10
CA GLY A 58 -2.10 -2.80 14.65
C GLY A 58 -2.36 -3.96 15.62
N ARG A 59 -3.40 -4.73 15.31
CA ARG A 59 -3.92 -5.86 16.09
C ARG A 59 -3.33 -7.22 15.71
N SER A 60 -2.51 -7.26 14.64
CA SER A 60 -1.76 -8.45 14.24
C SER A 60 -0.55 -8.66 15.14
N ASP A 61 -0.02 -9.88 15.12
CA ASP A 61 1.17 -10.24 15.88
C ASP A 61 2.39 -9.43 15.43
N LYS A 62 3.29 -9.18 16.37
CA LYS A 62 4.48 -8.35 16.21
C LYS A 62 5.76 -9.16 16.46
N PRO A 63 6.11 -10.10 15.55
CA PRO A 63 7.34 -10.88 15.70
C PRO A 63 8.56 -9.95 15.63
N THR A 64 9.68 -10.39 16.20
CA THR A 64 10.93 -9.64 16.22
C THR A 64 11.77 -9.80 14.94
N SER A 65 11.35 -10.70 14.04
CA SER A 65 12.06 -11.01 12.79
C SER A 65 11.09 -11.49 11.69
N GLY A 66 11.60 -11.80 10.52
CA GLY A 66 10.80 -12.32 9.41
C GLY A 66 10.08 -11.21 8.63
N TYR A 67 10.66 -10.02 8.55
CA TYR A 67 10.13 -8.91 7.76
C TYR A 67 10.84 -8.85 6.41
N SER A 68 10.08 -9.13 5.36
CA SER A 68 10.47 -8.92 3.97
C SER A 68 9.23 -8.78 3.10
N VAL A 69 9.35 -8.15 1.94
CA VAL A 69 8.21 -8.00 1.01
C VAL A 69 7.65 -9.37 0.59
N SER A 70 8.50 -10.37 0.34
CA SER A 70 8.03 -11.74 0.06
C SER A 70 7.35 -12.39 1.25
N GLN A 71 7.76 -12.09 2.49
CA GLN A 71 7.06 -12.62 3.66
C GLN A 71 5.68 -11.98 3.83
N PHE A 72 5.57 -10.67 3.64
CA PHE A 72 4.27 -10.00 3.62
C PHE A 72 3.35 -10.56 2.52
N ALA A 73 3.89 -10.88 1.34
CA ALA A 73 3.13 -11.53 0.27
C ALA A 73 2.65 -12.94 0.66
N ARG A 74 3.48 -13.73 1.36
CA ARG A 74 3.06 -15.02 1.91
C ARG A 74 1.96 -14.87 2.96
N ASP A 75 2.01 -13.83 3.79
CA ASP A 75 0.93 -13.53 4.75
C ASP A 75 -0.38 -13.21 4.03
N CYS A 76 -0.33 -12.41 2.96
CA CYS A 76 -1.50 -12.15 2.11
C CYS A 76 -2.09 -13.46 1.53
N ALA A 77 -1.24 -14.33 0.98
CA ALA A 77 -1.68 -15.62 0.45
C ALA A 77 -2.28 -16.53 1.54
N GLY A 78 -1.66 -16.54 2.72
CA GLY A 78 -2.17 -17.26 3.90
C GLY A 78 -3.54 -16.75 4.35
N LEU A 79 -3.72 -15.42 4.40
CA LEU A 79 -5.00 -14.80 4.73
C LEU A 79 -6.09 -15.17 3.71
N LEU A 80 -5.81 -15.05 2.42
CA LEU A 80 -6.77 -15.44 1.36
C LEU A 80 -7.15 -16.91 1.48
N LYS A 81 -6.19 -17.80 1.74
CA LYS A 81 -6.43 -19.22 1.97
C LYS A 81 -7.31 -19.46 3.20
N HIS A 82 -7.03 -18.78 4.33
CA HIS A 82 -7.84 -18.85 5.54
C HIS A 82 -9.30 -18.43 5.28
N MET A 83 -9.50 -17.42 4.45
CA MET A 83 -10.83 -16.90 4.07
C MET A 83 -11.49 -17.71 2.94
N HIS A 84 -10.88 -18.79 2.47
CA HIS A 84 -11.36 -19.59 1.32
C HIS A 84 -11.56 -18.77 0.04
N ILE A 85 -10.70 -17.77 -0.19
CA ILE A 85 -10.71 -16.95 -1.38
C ILE A 85 -9.68 -17.51 -2.36
N SER A 86 -10.16 -18.04 -3.47
CA SER A 86 -9.32 -18.64 -4.50
C SER A 86 -8.65 -17.61 -5.41
N ARG A 87 -9.28 -16.43 -5.58
CA ARG A 87 -8.76 -15.36 -6.43
C ARG A 87 -9.30 -14.00 -6.01
N CYS A 88 -8.46 -12.96 -6.08
CA CYS A 88 -8.85 -11.60 -5.71
C CYS A 88 -8.19 -10.54 -6.60
N HIS A 89 -8.73 -9.34 -6.56
CA HIS A 89 -8.03 -8.13 -6.98
C HIS A 89 -7.10 -7.70 -5.83
N ALA A 90 -5.80 -7.55 -6.08
CA ALA A 90 -4.84 -7.13 -5.07
C ALA A 90 -4.47 -5.66 -5.29
N VAL A 91 -4.80 -4.81 -4.32
CA VAL A 91 -4.57 -3.37 -4.36
C VAL A 91 -3.60 -2.99 -3.25
N GLY A 92 -2.45 -2.40 -3.59
CA GLY A 92 -1.42 -2.03 -2.63
C GLY A 92 -1.00 -0.57 -2.75
N PHE A 93 -0.79 0.07 -1.61
CA PHE A 93 -0.31 1.45 -1.52
C PHE A 93 1.10 1.50 -0.91
N ALA A 94 2.01 2.24 -1.51
CA ALA A 94 3.42 2.38 -1.08
C ALA A 94 4.11 1.02 -0.86
N LEU A 95 4.48 0.61 0.37
CA LEU A 95 4.99 -0.75 0.64
C LEU A 95 3.97 -1.81 0.20
N GLY A 96 2.68 -1.59 0.43
CA GLY A 96 1.62 -2.49 -0.05
C GLY A 96 1.69 -2.71 -1.56
N GLY A 97 2.05 -1.69 -2.33
CA GLY A 97 2.30 -1.81 -3.77
C GLY A 97 3.46 -2.74 -4.12
N GLN A 98 4.52 -2.78 -3.31
CA GLN A 98 5.61 -3.76 -3.47
C GLN A 98 5.16 -5.17 -3.05
N ILE A 99 4.34 -5.27 -2.01
CA ILE A 99 3.80 -6.55 -1.52
C ILE A 99 2.91 -7.20 -2.59
N VAL A 100 2.01 -6.43 -3.23
CA VAL A 100 1.17 -6.99 -4.30
C VAL A 100 1.97 -7.35 -5.55
N GLN A 101 3.08 -6.65 -5.85
CA GLN A 101 4.01 -7.08 -6.89
C GLN A 101 4.60 -8.46 -6.57
N ALA A 102 5.07 -8.67 -5.32
CA ALA A 102 5.57 -9.96 -4.89
C ALA A 102 4.48 -11.03 -4.94
N LEU A 103 3.26 -10.71 -4.48
CA LEU A 103 2.12 -11.64 -4.52
C LEU A 103 1.81 -12.08 -5.96
N GLY A 104 1.76 -11.13 -6.91
CA GLY A 104 1.50 -11.45 -8.32
C GLY A 104 2.62 -12.23 -9.00
N LEU A 105 3.86 -12.10 -8.52
CA LEU A 105 5.01 -12.88 -9.00
C LEU A 105 5.09 -14.28 -8.39
N GLU A 106 4.83 -14.40 -7.10
CA GLU A 106 5.02 -15.63 -6.33
C GLU A 106 3.75 -16.51 -6.29
N GLN A 107 2.56 -15.90 -6.43
CA GLN A 107 1.25 -16.55 -6.34
C GLN A 107 0.27 -16.03 -7.41
N PRO A 108 0.62 -16.10 -8.70
CA PRO A 108 -0.18 -15.49 -9.78
C PRO A 108 -1.61 -16.03 -9.87
N ASP A 109 -1.84 -17.27 -9.47
CA ASP A 109 -3.17 -17.91 -9.52
C ASP A 109 -4.15 -17.28 -8.51
N LEU A 110 -3.65 -16.71 -7.41
CA LEU A 110 -4.48 -16.02 -6.41
C LEU A 110 -4.89 -14.62 -6.85
N VAL A 111 -4.29 -14.09 -7.93
CA VAL A 111 -4.43 -12.68 -8.30
C VAL A 111 -5.14 -12.55 -9.65
N ALA A 112 -6.26 -11.86 -9.67
CA ALA A 112 -6.96 -11.51 -10.91
C ALA A 112 -6.36 -10.26 -11.54
N THR A 113 -6.13 -9.22 -10.73
CA THR A 113 -5.48 -7.98 -11.13
C THR A 113 -4.55 -7.48 -10.04
N LEU A 114 -3.55 -6.70 -10.42
CA LEU A 114 -2.72 -5.92 -9.52
C LEU A 114 -3.03 -4.44 -9.66
N THR A 115 -3.14 -3.73 -8.53
CA THR A 115 -3.07 -2.27 -8.51
C THR A 115 -1.91 -1.85 -7.62
N ILE A 116 -0.96 -1.15 -8.23
CA ILE A 116 0.28 -0.69 -7.60
C ILE A 116 0.17 0.83 -7.47
N ALA A 117 -0.20 1.32 -6.28
CA ALA A 117 -0.41 2.74 -6.05
C ALA A 117 0.77 3.38 -5.31
N ALA A 118 1.27 4.49 -5.82
CA ALA A 118 2.36 5.29 -5.24
C ALA A 118 3.59 4.44 -4.84
N ALA A 119 3.89 3.40 -5.60
CA ALA A 119 4.98 2.47 -5.35
C ALA A 119 5.87 2.28 -6.57
N GLY A 120 7.15 2.04 -6.31
CA GLY A 120 8.13 1.74 -7.35
C GLY A 120 8.54 0.26 -7.37
N PRO A 121 9.44 -0.12 -8.29
CA PRO A 121 9.85 -1.51 -8.48
C PRO A 121 10.84 -2.01 -7.43
N GLY A 122 11.31 -1.17 -6.49
CA GLY A 122 12.23 -1.71 -5.50
C GLY A 122 13.22 -0.74 -4.85
N SER A 123 14.29 -1.32 -4.29
CA SER A 123 15.24 -0.69 -3.39
C SER A 123 16.18 0.32 -4.05
N LYS A 124 16.33 0.25 -5.36
CA LYS A 124 17.19 1.17 -6.09
C LYS A 124 16.43 2.40 -6.55
N ARG A 125 17.09 3.54 -6.51
CA ARG A 125 16.64 4.77 -7.17
C ARG A 125 16.77 4.60 -8.69
N LEU A 126 16.12 5.47 -9.45
CA LEU A 126 16.25 5.45 -10.93
C LEU A 126 17.70 5.62 -11.39
N ASP A 127 18.54 6.27 -10.59
CA ASP A 127 19.98 6.44 -10.81
C ASP A 127 20.83 5.21 -10.41
N GLY A 128 20.19 4.11 -9.97
CA GLY A 128 20.84 2.87 -9.56
C GLY A 128 21.41 2.86 -8.15
N ARG A 129 21.33 3.96 -7.40
CA ARG A 129 21.81 4.03 -6.01
C ARG A 129 20.88 3.29 -5.06
N PRO A 130 21.42 2.63 -4.01
CA PRO A 130 20.59 2.06 -2.95
C PRO A 130 19.73 3.12 -2.27
N ARG A 131 18.59 2.69 -1.75
CA ARG A 131 17.78 3.50 -0.83
C ARG A 131 18.13 3.08 0.58
N ASP A 132 18.55 4.01 1.39
CA ASP A 132 18.85 3.78 2.80
C ASP A 132 17.81 4.44 3.69
N LEU A 133 17.63 3.91 4.89
CA LEU A 133 16.94 4.65 5.95
C LEU A 133 17.80 5.90 6.24
N SER A 134 17.26 7.06 5.88
CA SER A 134 18.06 8.27 5.98
C SER A 134 18.38 8.56 7.47
N PRO A 135 19.62 8.91 7.80
CA PRO A 135 20.00 9.33 9.14
C PRO A 135 19.14 10.49 9.66
N GLU A 136 18.60 11.30 8.74
CA GLU A 136 17.69 12.40 9.04
C GLU A 136 16.37 11.92 9.61
N VAL A 137 15.79 10.82 9.08
CA VAL A 137 14.57 10.20 9.61
C VAL A 137 14.78 9.73 11.04
N THR A 138 15.91 9.06 11.31
CA THR A 138 16.25 8.61 12.66
C THR A 138 16.40 9.77 13.63
N ARG A 139 17.08 10.84 13.20
CA ARG A 139 17.23 12.05 13.99
C ARG A 139 15.89 12.75 14.24
N GLU A 140 15.05 12.89 13.21
CA GLU A 140 13.73 13.52 13.32
C GLU A 140 12.82 12.75 14.29
N ILE A 141 12.82 11.43 14.26
CA ILE A 141 12.10 10.58 15.23
C ILE A 141 12.62 10.83 16.66
N HIS A 142 13.93 10.94 16.82
CA HIS A 142 14.54 11.18 18.13
C HIS A 142 14.20 12.59 18.68
N GLU A 143 14.21 13.61 17.83
CA GLU A 143 13.95 15.00 18.20
C GLU A 143 12.47 15.29 18.47
N LEU A 144 11.57 14.75 17.62
CA LEU A 144 10.14 15.03 17.71
C LEU A 144 9.37 14.06 18.59
N GLY A 145 9.89 12.85 18.81
CA GLY A 145 9.15 11.71 19.28
C GLY A 145 8.34 11.02 18.19
N PHE A 146 8.13 9.73 18.34
CA PHE A 146 7.60 8.89 17.25
C PHE A 146 6.16 9.25 16.85
N GLU A 147 5.27 9.53 17.81
CA GLU A 147 3.90 9.95 17.52
C GLU A 147 3.86 11.22 16.66
N ARG A 148 4.61 12.25 17.07
CA ARG A 148 4.63 13.52 16.36
C ARG A 148 5.26 13.40 14.97
N TYR A 149 6.29 12.55 14.84
CA TYR A 149 6.88 12.22 13.56
C TYR A 149 5.84 11.57 12.61
N ILE A 150 5.10 10.59 13.11
CA ILE A 150 4.07 9.88 12.34
C ILE A 150 2.92 10.81 11.93
N ARG A 151 2.36 11.56 12.88
CA ARG A 151 1.28 12.51 12.59
C ARG A 151 1.73 13.59 11.61
N GLY A 152 2.98 14.04 11.72
CA GLY A 152 3.57 15.02 10.81
C GLY A 152 3.65 14.56 9.34
N HIS A 153 3.57 13.26 9.05
CA HIS A 153 3.48 12.78 7.68
C HIS A 153 2.14 13.13 7.01
N ILE A 154 1.09 13.22 7.79
CA ILE A 154 -0.27 13.53 7.32
C ILE A 154 -0.58 15.01 7.51
N ASP A 155 -0.24 15.56 8.69
CA ASP A 155 -0.60 16.93 9.11
C ASP A 155 0.33 18.01 8.54
N ASN A 156 1.28 17.64 7.69
CA ASN A 156 2.23 18.57 7.11
C ASN A 156 1.69 19.19 5.82
N ASP A 157 1.39 20.48 5.86
CA ASP A 157 0.80 21.24 4.76
C ASP A 157 1.56 21.02 3.43
N GLY A 158 0.94 20.29 2.53
CA GLY A 158 1.39 20.13 1.14
C GLY A 158 2.45 19.07 0.88
N MET A 159 2.80 18.19 1.84
CA MET A 159 3.76 17.12 1.58
C MET A 159 3.11 15.84 1.07
N ALA A 160 2.14 15.33 1.81
CA ALA A 160 1.47 14.07 1.46
C ALA A 160 0.24 14.30 0.58
N PHE A 161 -0.53 15.35 0.86
CA PHE A 161 -1.71 15.78 0.11
C PHE A 161 -1.41 16.95 -0.81
N ASN A 162 -2.26 17.14 -1.83
CA ASN A 162 -2.34 18.41 -2.54
C ASN A 162 -2.70 19.53 -1.55
N PRO A 163 -1.99 20.66 -1.52
CA PRO A 163 -2.24 21.72 -0.55
C PRO A 163 -3.66 22.30 -0.59
N ASN A 164 -4.27 22.37 -1.77
CA ASN A 164 -5.64 22.85 -1.90
C ASN A 164 -6.65 21.85 -1.34
N PHE A 165 -6.45 20.56 -1.63
CA PHE A 165 -7.27 19.49 -1.05
C PHE A 165 -7.13 19.46 0.47
N TYR A 166 -5.90 19.46 0.99
CA TYR A 166 -5.63 19.46 2.43
C TYR A 166 -6.32 20.62 3.17
N ARG A 167 -6.27 21.83 2.61
CA ARG A 167 -6.94 22.99 3.22
C ARG A 167 -8.47 22.88 3.22
N ALA A 168 -9.04 22.31 2.16
CA ALA A 168 -10.49 22.12 2.01
C ALA A 168 -11.02 20.92 2.80
N HIS A 169 -10.20 19.89 3.07
CA HIS A 169 -10.61 18.59 3.62
C HIS A 169 -9.72 18.18 4.81
N ARG A 170 -9.58 19.09 5.79
CA ARG A 170 -8.81 18.81 7.01
C ARG A 170 -9.40 17.69 7.85
N ASP A 171 -10.69 17.47 7.76
CA ASP A 171 -11.41 16.36 8.37
C ASP A 171 -10.91 15.00 7.88
N VAL A 172 -10.65 14.86 6.57
CA VAL A 172 -10.06 13.64 6.00
C VAL A 172 -8.63 13.43 6.51
N ALA A 173 -7.81 14.46 6.51
CA ALA A 173 -6.44 14.38 7.01
C ALA A 173 -6.41 14.04 8.50
N SER A 174 -7.27 14.66 9.33
CA SER A 174 -7.37 14.37 10.76
C SER A 174 -7.83 12.93 11.00
N ALA A 175 -8.90 12.47 10.32
CA ALA A 175 -9.38 11.11 10.44
C ALA A 175 -8.32 10.07 10.06
N LEU A 176 -7.53 10.36 9.01
CA LEU A 176 -6.43 9.49 8.59
C LEU A 176 -5.29 9.49 9.62
N SER A 177 -4.94 10.64 10.18
CA SER A 177 -3.92 10.79 11.23
C SER A 177 -4.32 10.01 12.49
N ASP A 178 -5.59 10.09 12.91
CA ASP A 178 -6.11 9.36 14.06
C ASP A 178 -6.15 7.85 13.82
N ALA A 179 -6.62 7.42 12.65
CA ALA A 179 -6.62 6.01 12.24
C ALA A 179 -5.19 5.45 12.21
N LEU A 180 -4.24 6.23 11.72
CA LEU A 180 -2.82 5.87 11.66
C LEU A 180 -2.24 5.62 13.04
N TRP A 181 -2.52 6.51 14.00
CA TRP A 181 -2.01 6.40 15.36
C TRP A 181 -2.72 5.33 16.18
N SER A 182 -3.96 4.97 15.84
CA SER A 182 -4.72 3.91 16.53
C SER A 182 -4.01 2.55 16.57
N GLY A 183 -3.16 2.28 15.60
CA GLY A 183 -2.40 1.04 15.47
C GLY A 183 -1.26 0.86 16.47
N GLN A 184 -0.95 1.85 17.30
CA GLN A 184 0.10 1.82 18.32
C GLN A 184 1.42 1.23 17.81
N SER A 185 1.84 1.61 16.60
CA SER A 185 3.12 1.19 16.04
C SER A 185 4.27 1.71 16.87
N THR A 186 5.34 0.92 16.99
CA THR A 186 6.57 1.32 17.67
C THR A 186 7.65 1.70 16.65
N VAL A 187 8.69 2.40 17.12
CA VAL A 187 9.87 2.72 16.29
C VAL A 187 10.50 1.45 15.71
N GLU A 188 10.52 0.37 16.50
CA GLU A 188 11.10 -0.90 16.02
C GLU A 188 10.30 -1.53 14.88
N GLN A 189 8.97 -1.57 14.97
CA GLN A 189 8.14 -2.05 13.87
C GLN A 189 8.25 -1.16 12.64
N PHE A 190 8.27 0.15 12.84
CA PHE A 190 8.54 1.10 11.76
C PHE A 190 9.86 0.77 11.05
N ARG A 191 10.95 0.57 11.81
CA ARG A 191 12.27 0.24 11.27
C ARG A 191 12.25 -1.07 10.47
N LEU A 192 11.64 -2.13 11.01
CA LEU A 192 11.55 -3.44 10.35
C LEU A 192 10.75 -3.38 9.03
N HIS A 193 9.66 -2.62 8.99
CA HIS A 193 8.90 -2.40 7.75
C HIS A 193 9.70 -1.61 6.71
N GLU A 194 10.41 -0.56 7.14
CA GLU A 194 11.24 0.25 6.24
C GLU A 194 12.42 -0.56 5.69
N GLU A 195 13.06 -1.39 6.51
CA GLU A 195 14.11 -2.31 6.03
C GLU A 195 13.57 -3.29 4.99
N ALA A 196 12.41 -3.91 5.23
CA ALA A 196 11.76 -4.80 4.26
C ALA A 196 11.50 -4.08 2.94
N ARG A 197 10.99 -2.85 3.00
CA ARG A 197 10.72 -2.00 1.83
C ARG A 197 12.00 -1.65 1.06
N LEU A 198 13.07 -1.34 1.78
CA LEU A 198 14.34 -0.89 1.21
C LEU A 198 15.17 -2.03 0.60
N THR A 199 14.94 -3.26 1.03
CA THR A 199 15.66 -4.44 0.53
C THR A 199 14.96 -5.13 -0.66
N TRP A 200 13.71 -4.79 -0.95
CA TRP A 200 12.98 -5.34 -2.09
C TRP A 200 13.47 -4.77 -3.41
N ASP A 201 13.67 -5.64 -4.40
CA ASP A 201 13.99 -5.25 -5.78
C ASP A 201 13.26 -6.15 -6.78
N ALA A 202 12.34 -5.57 -7.52
CA ALA A 202 11.57 -6.23 -8.56
C ALA A 202 11.98 -5.82 -9.98
N LEU A 203 13.01 -4.97 -10.16
CA LEU A 203 13.38 -4.45 -11.49
C LEU A 203 13.59 -5.57 -12.51
N GLY A 204 14.34 -6.61 -12.13
CA GLY A 204 14.58 -7.76 -13.00
C GLY A 204 13.41 -8.75 -13.09
N LYS A 205 12.42 -8.67 -12.19
CA LYS A 205 11.27 -9.58 -12.12
C LYS A 205 9.98 -8.97 -12.69
N ALA A 206 9.88 -7.65 -12.72
CA ALA A 206 8.70 -6.95 -13.20
C ALA A 206 8.23 -7.42 -14.61
N PRO A 207 9.12 -7.72 -15.58
CA PRO A 207 8.72 -8.29 -16.86
C PRO A 207 8.03 -9.66 -16.79
N GLN A 208 8.09 -10.34 -15.64
CA GLN A 208 7.46 -11.65 -15.43
C GLN A 208 6.02 -11.55 -14.92
N VAL A 209 5.56 -10.37 -14.52
CA VAL A 209 4.16 -10.14 -14.13
C VAL A 209 3.27 -10.38 -15.34
N ARG A 210 2.27 -11.27 -15.18
CA ARG A 210 1.37 -11.70 -16.27
C ARG A 210 -0.07 -11.27 -16.09
N VAL A 211 -0.43 -10.84 -14.89
CA VAL A 211 -1.79 -10.39 -14.58
C VAL A 211 -2.01 -8.95 -15.02
N ALA A 212 -3.24 -8.59 -15.38
CA ALA A 212 -3.60 -7.22 -15.69
C ALA A 212 -3.21 -6.30 -14.53
N THR A 213 -2.47 -5.26 -14.82
CA THR A 213 -1.85 -4.41 -13.79
C THR A 213 -2.21 -2.94 -14.00
N LEU A 214 -2.76 -2.29 -12.98
CA LEU A 214 -2.91 -0.84 -12.89
C LEU A 214 -1.76 -0.27 -12.07
N ILE A 215 -1.05 0.71 -12.64
CA ILE A 215 -0.11 1.55 -11.90
C ILE A 215 -0.78 2.91 -11.71
N LEU A 216 -0.97 3.29 -10.45
CA LEU A 216 -1.72 4.48 -10.07
C LEU A 216 -0.82 5.41 -9.24
N CYS A 217 -0.69 6.65 -9.67
CA CYS A 217 0.16 7.61 -8.99
C CYS A 217 -0.45 9.02 -9.10
N GLY A 218 -0.32 9.83 -8.07
CA GLY A 218 -0.62 11.25 -8.17
C GLY A 218 0.34 11.92 -9.16
N ALA A 219 -0.19 12.73 -10.08
CA ALA A 219 0.63 13.43 -11.08
C ALA A 219 1.55 14.48 -10.45
N ASP A 220 1.16 14.99 -9.27
CA ASP A 220 1.90 16.02 -8.52
C ASP A 220 2.82 15.41 -7.44
N ASP A 221 2.97 14.07 -7.41
CA ASP A 221 3.89 13.37 -6.51
C ASP A 221 5.30 13.29 -7.12
N ASP A 222 5.89 14.46 -7.42
CA ASP A 222 7.14 14.55 -8.16
C ASP A 222 8.37 14.18 -7.32
N VAL A 223 8.45 14.74 -6.10
CA VAL A 223 9.59 14.54 -5.20
C VAL A 223 9.10 14.45 -3.77
N ASN A 224 9.35 13.33 -3.13
CA ASN A 224 9.19 13.24 -1.69
C ASN A 224 10.48 13.69 -0.97
N ARG A 225 10.40 13.92 0.36
CA ARG A 225 11.54 14.31 1.22
C ARG A 225 12.77 13.39 1.07
N ARG A 226 12.59 12.19 0.55
CA ARG A 226 13.66 11.19 0.38
C ARG A 226 14.30 11.22 -1.01
N GLY A 227 14.04 12.27 -1.82
CA GLY A 227 14.60 12.44 -3.15
C GLY A 227 14.19 11.37 -4.16
N SER A 228 13.07 10.66 -3.93
CA SER A 228 12.49 9.80 -4.95
C SER A 228 11.59 10.61 -5.87
N THR A 229 11.42 10.12 -7.10
CA THR A 229 10.45 10.65 -8.06
C THR A 229 9.36 9.60 -8.24
N PRO A 230 8.27 9.61 -7.41
CA PRO A 230 7.24 8.58 -7.52
C PRO A 230 6.64 8.47 -8.93
N VAL A 231 6.39 9.61 -9.59
CA VAL A 231 5.92 9.62 -10.99
C VAL A 231 6.94 8.96 -11.92
N GLY A 232 8.24 9.27 -11.79
CA GLY A 232 9.29 8.64 -12.59
C GLY A 232 9.40 7.13 -12.35
N THR A 233 9.26 6.69 -11.10
CA THR A 233 9.24 5.26 -10.77
C THR A 233 7.99 4.55 -11.27
N ALA A 234 6.81 5.20 -11.24
CA ALA A 234 5.57 4.68 -11.80
C ALA A 234 5.67 4.49 -13.33
N ARG A 235 6.20 5.48 -14.05
CA ARG A 235 6.49 5.39 -15.49
C ARG A 235 7.44 4.23 -15.79
N ARG A 236 8.55 4.15 -15.05
CA ARG A 236 9.51 3.05 -15.22
C ARG A 236 8.89 1.69 -15.00
N LEU A 237 8.06 1.55 -13.98
CA LEU A 237 7.37 0.29 -13.69
C LEU A 237 6.38 -0.09 -14.81
N SER A 238 5.66 0.89 -15.37
CA SER A 238 4.74 0.65 -16.50
C SER A 238 5.44 0.23 -17.79
N GLU A 239 6.68 0.66 -18.00
CA GLU A 239 7.50 0.18 -19.12
C GLU A 239 7.98 -1.27 -18.93
N LEU A 240 8.14 -1.71 -17.69
CA LEU A 240 8.68 -3.04 -17.36
C LEU A 240 7.60 -4.12 -17.31
N ILE A 241 6.38 -3.81 -16.89
CA ILE A 241 5.27 -4.77 -16.79
C ILE A 241 4.48 -4.74 -18.11
N PRO A 242 4.49 -5.84 -18.90
CA PRO A 242 3.90 -5.83 -20.24
C PRO A 242 2.39 -5.55 -20.28
N SER A 243 1.66 -5.87 -19.21
CA SER A 243 0.21 -5.71 -19.06
C SER A 243 -0.19 -4.47 -18.27
N ALA A 244 0.74 -3.54 -18.04
CA ALA A 244 0.49 -2.39 -17.19
C ALA A 244 -0.23 -1.25 -17.91
N GLU A 245 -1.29 -0.77 -17.27
CA GLU A 245 -1.95 0.51 -17.54
C GLU A 245 -1.45 1.54 -16.52
N LEU A 246 -0.93 2.67 -16.96
CA LEU A 246 -0.48 3.75 -16.08
C LEU A 246 -1.51 4.87 -16.07
N ILE A 247 -1.99 5.22 -14.88
CA ILE A 247 -2.83 6.40 -14.65
C ILE A 247 -2.10 7.36 -13.69
N LEU A 248 -1.81 8.55 -14.20
CA LEU A 248 -1.33 9.67 -13.39
C LEU A 248 -2.52 10.58 -13.09
N VAL A 249 -2.91 10.70 -11.82
CA VAL A 249 -4.09 11.44 -11.38
C VAL A 249 -3.73 12.93 -11.20
N PRO A 250 -4.26 13.84 -12.03
CA PRO A 250 -3.95 15.26 -11.93
C PRO A 250 -4.39 15.86 -10.60
N GLY A 251 -3.61 16.76 -10.04
CA GLY A 251 -3.94 17.44 -8.78
C GLY A 251 -3.83 16.56 -7.54
N VAL A 252 -3.28 15.37 -7.65
CA VAL A 252 -3.10 14.41 -6.56
C VAL A 252 -1.62 14.24 -6.27
N LYS A 253 -1.27 14.20 -4.99
CA LYS A 253 0.08 13.91 -4.50
C LYS A 253 0.21 12.47 -3.99
N HIS A 254 1.04 12.26 -2.93
CA HIS A 254 1.37 10.93 -2.45
C HIS A 254 0.14 10.18 -1.89
N MET A 255 -0.80 10.87 -1.25
CA MET A 255 -2.01 10.25 -0.70
C MET A 255 -3.03 9.88 -1.80
N THR A 256 -2.59 9.11 -2.77
CA THR A 256 -3.28 8.80 -4.03
C THR A 256 -4.75 8.42 -3.85
N PHE A 257 -5.10 7.66 -2.82
CA PHE A 257 -6.48 7.23 -2.58
C PHE A 257 -7.30 8.17 -1.66
N TRP A 258 -6.65 9.13 -1.02
CA TRP A 258 -7.28 10.04 -0.05
C TRP A 258 -7.28 11.50 -0.52
N ASP A 259 -6.55 11.82 -1.57
CA ASP A 259 -6.42 13.16 -2.14
C ASP A 259 -7.49 13.39 -3.23
N GLY A 260 -8.74 13.06 -2.92
CA GLY A 260 -9.88 13.14 -3.82
C GLY A 260 -10.41 11.78 -4.29
N SER A 261 -11.49 11.78 -5.08
CA SER A 261 -12.16 10.55 -5.55
C SER A 261 -11.58 9.97 -6.85
N ALA A 262 -10.89 10.78 -7.65
CA ALA A 262 -10.49 10.40 -9.02
C ALA A 262 -9.66 9.12 -9.09
N ALA A 263 -8.78 8.88 -8.11
CA ALA A 263 -8.00 7.65 -8.04
C ALA A 263 -8.86 6.41 -7.72
N LEU A 264 -9.88 6.58 -6.85
CA LEU A 264 -10.82 5.50 -6.51
C LEU A 264 -11.75 5.18 -7.67
N GLU A 265 -12.17 6.18 -8.42
CA GLU A 265 -12.98 6.02 -9.64
C GLU A 265 -12.17 5.27 -10.71
N ALA A 266 -10.93 5.68 -10.97
CA ALA A 266 -10.03 5.00 -11.89
C ALA A 266 -9.77 3.53 -11.48
N LEU A 267 -9.56 3.27 -10.17
CA LEU A 267 -9.43 1.93 -9.65
C LEU A 267 -10.70 1.11 -9.89
N GLN A 268 -11.86 1.64 -9.53
CA GLN A 268 -13.14 0.93 -9.70
C GLN A 268 -13.41 0.58 -11.16
N ASP A 269 -13.13 1.50 -12.09
CA ASP A 269 -13.30 1.29 -13.53
C ASP A 269 -12.33 0.22 -14.05
N PHE A 270 -11.08 0.21 -13.58
CA PHE A 270 -10.12 -0.83 -13.92
C PHE A 270 -10.58 -2.20 -13.44
N LEU A 271 -11.01 -2.34 -12.18
CA LEU A 271 -11.51 -3.60 -11.63
C LEU A 271 -12.74 -4.11 -12.41
N ALA A 272 -13.69 -3.22 -12.73
CA ALA A 272 -14.90 -3.56 -13.48
C ALA A 272 -14.61 -4.06 -14.92
N ARG A 273 -13.52 -3.62 -15.53
CA ARG A 273 -13.06 -4.10 -16.86
C ARG A 273 -12.35 -5.46 -16.81
N HIS A 274 -11.96 -5.92 -15.63
CA HIS A 274 -11.20 -7.15 -15.43
C HIS A 274 -11.88 -8.06 -14.40
N PRO A 275 -13.13 -8.52 -14.63
CA PRO A 275 -13.86 -9.32 -13.65
C PRO A 275 -13.14 -10.63 -13.33
N ILE A 276 -13.29 -11.09 -12.09
CA ILE A 276 -12.84 -12.41 -11.68
C ILE A 276 -13.79 -13.42 -12.31
N GLY A 277 -13.36 -14.09 -13.38
CA GLY A 277 -14.20 -15.08 -14.05
C GLY A 277 -14.72 -16.11 -13.06
N THR A 278 -15.99 -16.50 -13.18
CA THR A 278 -16.55 -17.67 -12.48
C THR A 278 -15.82 -18.89 -13.01
N SER A 279 -14.97 -19.49 -12.16
CA SER A 279 -14.34 -20.79 -12.41
C SER A 279 -15.37 -21.90 -12.34
#